data_21441a79a273be6fe32eb3c7cfd3b9e5
#
_entry.id   21441a79a273be6fe32eb3c7cfd3b9e5
#
_cell.length_a   1.000
_cell.length_b   1.000
_cell.length_c   1.000
_cell.angle_alpha   90.00
_cell.angle_beta   90.00
_cell.angle_gamma   90.00
#
_symmetry.space_group_name_H-M   'P 1'
#
loop_
_entity.id
_entity.type
_entity.pdbx_description
1 polymer ?
#
loop_
_entity_poly.entity_id
_entity_poly.type
_entity_poly.pdbx_seq_one_letter_code
_entity_poly.pdbx_strand_id
1 'polypeptide(L)'
;MYAFAYPNMIVEHYTAERGLPNNIVNCTLKGQDGFIWFGTWYGLCSFDGSKFRSYDNHDGFYSTDIPPRKIQRIVEDKNGFLWIKTIDRKLYLFDKRHESFHAVYDDVKEYSENIQIIKIQTTEDGDVLLLTKDKSLLRAYTDKEGKITMKQLHDSRPNVNVYDMRLKHNIFCETAEFINWIGMDYQILSLRKGEALKDKPADFIQKKVSANPDQFTCASYNSKFLWLGDKKGHIYSIDPQNGVVNRYEIPEIKQPVSNLLVTESGLMYITTNEGAYEY
;
A
#
# COMPACT_ATOMS: atom_id res chain seq x y z
N MET A 1 20.12 -14.88 -19.22
CA MET A 1 19.54 -13.70 -18.55
C MET A 1 19.00 -12.82 -19.66
N TYR A 2 17.69 -12.93 -19.97
CA TYR A 2 17.09 -12.18 -21.08
C TYR A 2 16.31 -11.05 -20.47
N ALA A 3 16.77 -9.82 -20.69
CA ALA A 3 15.95 -8.63 -20.49
C ALA A 3 14.92 -8.62 -21.63
N PHE A 4 13.69 -8.91 -21.34
CA PHE A 4 12.59 -8.66 -22.28
C PHE A 4 12.29 -7.16 -22.25
N ALA A 5 12.91 -6.42 -23.13
CA ALA A 5 12.38 -5.15 -23.55
C ALA A 5 11.10 -5.45 -24.34
N TYR A 6 9.94 -5.10 -23.86
CA TYR A 6 8.72 -5.08 -24.67
C TYR A 6 8.88 -3.92 -25.68
N PRO A 7 9.00 -4.20 -26.99
CA PRO A 7 9.09 -3.15 -27.99
C PRO A 7 7.71 -2.47 -28.08
N ASN A 8 7.68 -1.16 -27.90
CA ASN A 8 6.52 -0.25 -28.05
C ASN A 8 5.67 0.03 -26.81
N MET A 9 6.17 -0.07 -25.60
CA MET A 9 5.47 0.51 -24.45
C MET A 9 5.80 2.00 -24.35
N ILE A 10 4.76 2.83 -24.24
CA ILE A 10 4.88 4.27 -24.00
C ILE A 10 4.93 4.43 -22.47
N VAL A 11 5.99 5.06 -21.98
CA VAL A 11 6.09 5.45 -20.58
C VAL A 11 5.60 6.88 -20.43
N GLU A 12 4.49 7.07 -19.71
CA GLU A 12 4.02 8.39 -19.32
C GLU A 12 4.59 8.78 -17.97
N HIS A 13 5.18 9.98 -17.89
CA HIS A 13 5.74 10.51 -16.64
C HIS A 13 4.89 11.66 -16.13
N TYR A 14 4.30 11.49 -14.96
CA TYR A 14 3.46 12.46 -14.27
C TYR A 14 4.24 13.17 -13.17
N THR A 15 4.21 14.50 -13.21
CA THR A 15 4.88 15.38 -12.26
C THR A 15 3.93 16.46 -11.73
N ALA A 16 4.41 17.28 -10.80
CA ALA A 16 3.62 18.42 -10.29
C ALA A 16 3.25 19.40 -11.40
N GLU A 17 4.09 19.56 -12.43
CA GLU A 17 3.80 20.39 -13.61
C GLU A 17 2.66 19.82 -14.47
N ARG A 18 2.41 18.53 -14.33
CA ARG A 18 1.34 17.79 -15.04
C ARG A 18 0.12 17.50 -14.16
N GLY A 19 0.04 18.10 -12.97
CA GLY A 19 -1.15 18.06 -12.09
C GLY A 19 -1.06 17.23 -10.82
N LEU A 20 0.07 16.54 -10.56
CA LEU A 20 0.28 15.94 -9.24
C LEU A 20 0.42 17.03 -8.15
N PRO A 21 -0.09 16.83 -6.94
CA PRO A 21 0.12 17.78 -5.84
C PRO A 21 1.60 17.95 -5.47
N ASN A 22 2.41 16.92 -5.69
CA ASN A 22 3.84 16.90 -5.42
C ASN A 22 4.52 15.74 -6.15
N ASN A 23 5.79 15.93 -6.52
CA ASN A 23 6.57 14.87 -7.19
C ASN A 23 6.91 13.69 -6.27
N ILE A 24 6.95 13.90 -4.95
CA ILE A 24 7.18 12.81 -4.00
C ILE A 24 5.87 12.03 -3.82
N VAL A 25 5.75 10.93 -4.56
CA VAL A 25 4.60 10.03 -4.53
C VAL A 25 4.97 8.76 -3.76
N ASN A 26 4.36 8.58 -2.58
CA ASN A 26 4.71 7.48 -1.68
C ASN A 26 3.87 6.23 -1.90
N CYS A 27 2.64 6.37 -2.35
CA CYS A 27 1.74 5.24 -2.58
C CYS A 27 0.71 5.52 -3.66
N THR A 28 0.22 4.43 -4.25
CA THR A 28 -0.87 4.43 -5.20
C THR A 28 -1.88 3.33 -4.86
N LEU A 29 -3.12 3.54 -5.26
CA LEU A 29 -4.23 2.60 -5.09
C LEU A 29 -5.16 2.72 -6.29
N LYS A 30 -5.60 1.58 -6.85
CA LYS A 30 -6.73 1.56 -7.76
C LYS A 30 -8.01 1.45 -6.94
N GLY A 31 -8.83 2.50 -6.99
CA GLY A 31 -10.09 2.56 -6.26
C GLY A 31 -11.17 1.68 -6.91
N GLN A 32 -12.18 1.29 -6.12
CA GLN A 32 -13.40 0.59 -6.61
C GLN A 32 -14.20 1.47 -7.58
N ASP A 33 -14.03 2.79 -7.50
CA ASP A 33 -14.59 3.80 -8.40
C ASP A 33 -13.89 3.85 -9.76
N GLY A 34 -12.81 3.09 -9.95
CA GLY A 34 -12.02 3.05 -11.17
C GLY A 34 -10.90 4.08 -11.24
N PHE A 35 -10.87 5.09 -10.35
CA PHE A 35 -9.79 6.07 -10.29
C PHE A 35 -8.51 5.47 -9.75
N ILE A 36 -7.37 6.05 -10.16
CA ILE A 36 -6.09 5.80 -9.49
C ILE A 36 -5.88 6.89 -8.45
N TRP A 37 -5.72 6.49 -7.21
CA TRP A 37 -5.48 7.37 -6.07
C TRP A 37 -3.99 7.43 -5.77
N PHE A 38 -3.46 8.63 -5.56
CA PHE A 38 -2.07 8.86 -5.23
C PHE A 38 -1.95 9.56 -3.88
N GLY A 39 -1.10 8.99 -3.02
CA GLY A 39 -0.69 9.61 -1.77
C GLY A 39 0.67 10.27 -1.93
N THR A 40 0.69 11.60 -1.83
CA THR A 40 1.88 12.40 -2.02
C THR A 40 2.36 13.05 -0.72
N TRP A 41 3.52 13.71 -0.80
CA TRP A 41 4.02 14.51 0.32
C TRP A 41 3.09 15.70 0.67
N TYR A 42 2.35 16.24 -0.29
CA TYR A 42 1.44 17.36 -0.09
C TYR A 42 -0.04 17.00 -0.01
N GLY A 43 -0.41 15.74 -0.15
CA GLY A 43 -1.78 15.32 0.04
C GLY A 43 -2.25 14.22 -0.89
N LEU A 44 -3.56 14.07 -0.95
CA LEU A 44 -4.28 13.08 -1.73
C LEU A 44 -4.66 13.66 -3.09
N CYS A 45 -4.51 12.87 -4.14
CA CYS A 45 -5.14 13.17 -5.43
C CYS A 45 -5.67 11.90 -6.10
N SER A 46 -6.65 12.07 -6.99
CA SER A 46 -7.13 11.03 -7.89
C SER A 46 -6.75 11.35 -9.34
N PHE A 47 -6.71 10.30 -10.16
CA PHE A 47 -6.46 10.36 -11.60
C PHE A 47 -7.50 9.52 -12.33
N ASP A 48 -8.15 10.10 -13.31
CA ASP A 48 -9.24 9.47 -14.09
C ASP A 48 -8.76 8.82 -15.41
N GLY A 49 -7.44 8.81 -15.63
CA GLY A 49 -6.82 8.41 -16.90
C GLY A 49 -6.45 9.59 -17.80
N SER A 50 -6.89 10.81 -17.47
CA SER A 50 -6.59 12.03 -18.23
C SER A 50 -6.20 13.22 -17.35
N LYS A 51 -6.82 13.37 -16.18
CA LYS A 51 -6.67 14.53 -15.30
C LYS A 51 -6.44 14.10 -13.86
N PHE A 52 -5.61 14.90 -13.18
CA PHE A 52 -5.44 14.83 -11.73
C PHE A 52 -6.42 15.77 -11.04
N ARG A 53 -6.97 15.31 -9.92
CA ARG A 53 -7.76 16.12 -8.99
C ARG A 53 -7.16 16.03 -7.61
N SER A 54 -6.73 17.17 -7.05
CA SER A 54 -6.20 17.27 -5.70
C SER A 54 -7.31 17.51 -4.68
N TYR A 55 -7.14 16.96 -3.47
CA TYR A 55 -8.05 17.10 -2.34
C TYR A 55 -7.34 17.85 -1.22
N ASP A 56 -7.00 19.11 -1.51
CA ASP A 56 -6.47 20.05 -0.54
C ASP A 56 -7.55 21.12 -0.28
N ASN A 57 -7.73 21.52 0.97
CA ASN A 57 -8.78 22.48 1.39
C ASN A 57 -8.60 23.90 0.84
N HIS A 58 -8.25 24.08 -0.45
CA HIS A 58 -8.13 25.41 -1.02
C HIS A 58 -9.48 26.09 -1.34
N ASP A 59 -10.59 25.37 -1.36
CA ASP A 59 -11.89 25.90 -1.80
C ASP A 59 -12.89 26.18 -0.68
N GLY A 60 -12.46 26.43 0.56
CA GLY A 60 -13.29 27.09 1.57
C GLY A 60 -14.50 26.29 2.10
N PHE A 61 -14.64 25.02 1.81
CA PHE A 61 -15.62 24.16 2.46
C PHE A 61 -15.11 23.75 3.84
N TYR A 62 -15.86 24.12 4.84
CA TYR A 62 -15.57 23.92 6.27
C TYR A 62 -15.55 22.45 6.66
N SER A 63 -14.46 21.76 6.35
CA SER A 63 -14.07 20.59 7.12
C SER A 63 -13.21 21.09 8.28
N THR A 64 -13.56 20.73 9.49
CA THR A 64 -12.78 21.05 10.69
C THR A 64 -11.42 20.36 10.67
N ASP A 65 -11.22 19.41 9.80
CA ASP A 65 -10.01 18.62 9.71
C ASP A 65 -9.09 19.09 8.58
N ILE A 66 -7.84 19.37 8.96
CA ILE A 66 -6.79 19.72 8.01
C ILE A 66 -6.49 18.48 7.14
N PRO A 67 -6.49 18.60 5.79
CA PRO A 67 -6.16 17.49 4.92
C PRO A 67 -4.82 16.87 5.27
N PRO A 68 -4.72 15.53 5.28
CA PRO A 68 -3.48 14.86 5.62
C PRO A 68 -2.39 15.16 4.60
N ARG A 69 -1.21 15.51 5.10
CA ARG A 69 0.02 15.62 4.31
C ARG A 69 0.94 14.44 4.59
N LYS A 70 2.00 14.29 3.79
CA LYS A 70 2.98 13.22 3.94
C LYS A 70 2.31 11.84 3.99
N ILE A 71 1.41 11.61 3.04
CA ILE A 71 0.68 10.36 2.96
C ILE A 71 1.69 9.23 2.69
N GLN A 72 1.63 8.18 3.49
CA GLN A 72 2.51 7.02 3.37
C GLN A 72 1.81 5.82 2.73
N ARG A 73 0.53 5.62 3.04
CA ARG A 73 -0.26 4.49 2.55
C ARG A 73 -1.73 4.87 2.45
N ILE A 74 -2.37 4.35 1.41
CA ILE A 74 -3.81 4.43 1.20
C ILE A 74 -4.32 3.00 1.03
N VAL A 75 -5.43 2.68 1.66
CA VAL A 75 -6.21 1.46 1.40
C VAL A 75 -7.69 1.83 1.34
N GLU A 76 -8.48 1.06 0.61
CA GLU A 76 -9.92 1.27 0.48
C GLU A 76 -10.68 0.14 1.19
N ASP A 77 -11.70 0.47 1.95
CA ASP A 77 -12.55 -0.52 2.57
C ASP A 77 -13.73 -0.92 1.67
N LYS A 78 -14.52 -1.91 2.11
CA LYS A 78 -15.67 -2.44 1.36
C LYS A 78 -16.78 -1.43 1.09
N ASN A 79 -16.84 -0.35 1.85
CA ASN A 79 -17.83 0.72 1.69
C ASN A 79 -17.31 1.89 0.86
N GLY A 80 -16.08 1.78 0.33
CA GLY A 80 -15.47 2.74 -0.57
C GLY A 80 -14.78 3.91 0.13
N PHE A 81 -14.62 3.88 1.45
CA PHE A 81 -13.85 4.87 2.18
C PHE A 81 -12.34 4.61 2.05
N LEU A 82 -11.56 5.69 1.89
CA LEU A 82 -10.11 5.58 1.87
C LEU A 82 -9.55 5.78 3.28
N TRP A 83 -8.83 4.79 3.74
CA TRP A 83 -8.04 4.85 4.96
C TRP A 83 -6.64 5.33 4.63
N ILE A 84 -6.24 6.45 5.21
CA ILE A 84 -5.01 7.14 4.86
C ILE A 84 -4.10 7.18 6.06
N LYS A 85 -2.93 6.54 5.92
CA LYS A 85 -1.87 6.58 6.92
C LYS A 85 -0.80 7.56 6.49
N THR A 86 -0.40 8.45 7.39
CA THR A 86 0.67 9.43 7.18
C THR A 86 2.01 8.96 7.75
N ILE A 87 3.11 9.63 7.36
CA ILE A 87 4.47 9.32 7.83
C ILE A 87 4.59 9.55 9.36
N ASP A 88 3.93 10.57 9.88
CA ASP A 88 3.84 10.87 11.32
C ASP A 88 2.87 9.93 12.08
N ARG A 89 2.44 8.85 11.42
CA ARG A 89 1.65 7.75 11.97
C ARG A 89 0.21 8.09 12.35
N LYS A 90 -0.31 9.19 11.84
CA LYS A 90 -1.73 9.52 11.93
C LYS A 90 -2.55 8.71 10.94
N LEU A 91 -3.81 8.51 11.28
CA LEU A 91 -4.77 7.77 10.48
C LEU A 91 -5.99 8.64 10.22
N TYR A 92 -6.35 8.75 8.95
CA TYR A 92 -7.51 9.50 8.47
C TYR A 92 -8.41 8.59 7.65
N LEU A 93 -9.69 8.91 7.67
CA LEU A 93 -10.70 8.38 6.76
C LEU A 93 -11.07 9.48 5.76
N PHE A 94 -11.12 9.16 4.48
CA PHE A 94 -11.60 10.04 3.44
C PHE A 94 -12.90 9.50 2.85
N ASP A 95 -13.97 10.27 2.95
CA ASP A 95 -15.24 10.01 2.29
C ASP A 95 -15.21 10.59 0.88
N LYS A 96 -15.17 9.72 -0.13
CA LYS A 96 -15.14 10.12 -1.54
C LYS A 96 -16.42 10.81 -2.01
N ARG A 97 -17.55 10.56 -1.34
CA ARG A 97 -18.86 11.13 -1.71
C ARG A 97 -18.98 12.60 -1.27
N HIS A 98 -18.46 12.90 -0.09
CA HIS A 98 -18.50 14.24 0.50
C HIS A 98 -17.15 14.97 0.38
N GLU A 99 -16.12 14.29 -0.16
CA GLU A 99 -14.76 14.82 -0.31
C GLU A 99 -14.19 15.37 1.00
N SER A 100 -14.50 14.70 2.09
CA SER A 100 -14.14 15.13 3.45
C SER A 100 -13.16 14.17 4.13
N PHE A 101 -12.26 14.74 4.91
CA PHE A 101 -11.33 14.00 5.76
C PHE A 101 -11.82 14.00 7.20
N HIS A 102 -11.64 12.86 7.88
CA HIS A 102 -11.92 12.70 9.30
C HIS A 102 -10.71 12.05 9.96
N ALA A 103 -10.27 12.59 11.10
CA ALA A 103 -9.24 11.95 11.91
C ALA A 103 -9.84 10.74 12.64
N VAL A 104 -9.33 9.55 12.36
CA VAL A 104 -9.91 8.30 12.87
C VAL A 104 -9.92 8.23 14.41
N TYR A 105 -8.96 8.88 15.07
CA TYR A 105 -8.87 8.88 16.53
C TYR A 105 -9.96 9.69 17.23
N ASP A 106 -10.57 10.65 16.53
CA ASP A 106 -11.65 11.46 17.09
C ASP A 106 -12.94 10.66 17.21
N ASP A 107 -13.14 9.68 16.33
CA ASP A 107 -14.32 8.82 16.29
C ASP A 107 -14.23 7.61 17.23
N VAL A 108 -13.02 7.17 17.56
CA VAL A 108 -12.80 5.93 18.34
C VAL A 108 -12.03 6.23 19.62
N LYS A 109 -12.74 6.78 20.60
CA LYS A 109 -12.17 7.24 21.89
C LYS A 109 -11.44 6.16 22.72
N GLU A 110 -11.73 4.88 22.49
CA GLU A 110 -11.03 3.76 23.13
C GLU A 110 -9.59 3.63 22.66
N TYR A 111 -9.28 4.15 21.49
CA TYR A 111 -7.95 4.11 20.89
C TYR A 111 -7.40 5.52 20.87
N SER A 112 -6.77 5.92 21.96
CA SER A 112 -6.17 7.25 22.11
C SER A 112 -5.11 7.52 21.04
N GLU A 113 -4.78 8.80 20.80
CA GLU A 113 -3.68 9.25 19.91
C GLU A 113 -2.33 8.57 20.16
N ASN A 114 -2.18 7.88 21.30
CA ASN A 114 -0.98 7.14 21.67
C ASN A 114 -0.80 5.84 20.87
N ILE A 115 -1.85 5.33 20.19
CA ILE A 115 -1.72 4.16 19.33
C ILE A 115 -1.01 4.55 18.05
N GLN A 116 0.22 4.14 17.93
CA GLN A 116 1.02 4.37 16.73
C GLN A 116 0.75 3.27 15.70
N ILE A 117 0.01 3.60 14.63
CA ILE A 117 -0.23 2.69 13.52
C ILE A 117 1.01 2.61 12.64
N ILE A 118 1.54 1.41 12.45
CA ILE A 118 2.72 1.17 11.64
C ILE A 118 2.34 0.75 10.23
N LYS A 119 1.33 -0.11 10.09
CA LYS A 119 0.84 -0.60 8.80
C LYS A 119 -0.67 -0.64 8.76
N ILE A 120 -1.20 -0.39 7.58
CA ILE A 120 -2.61 -0.58 7.25
C ILE A 120 -2.72 -1.46 6.01
N GLN A 121 -3.77 -2.28 5.95
CA GLN A 121 -4.06 -3.14 4.81
C GLN A 121 -5.52 -3.54 4.77
N THR A 122 -6.05 -3.75 3.58
CA THR A 122 -7.40 -4.29 3.37
C THR A 122 -7.38 -5.82 3.47
N THR A 123 -8.40 -6.40 4.10
CA THR A 123 -8.67 -7.84 4.11
C THR A 123 -9.47 -8.25 2.88
N GLU A 124 -9.60 -9.57 2.63
CA GLU A 124 -10.49 -10.08 1.58
C GLU A 124 -11.95 -9.63 1.76
N ASP A 125 -12.42 -9.56 3.01
CA ASP A 125 -13.78 -9.10 3.33
C ASP A 125 -13.94 -7.58 3.15
N GLY A 126 -12.86 -6.88 2.76
CA GLY A 126 -12.83 -5.44 2.59
C GLY A 126 -12.81 -4.64 3.90
N ASP A 127 -12.54 -5.30 5.04
CA ASP A 127 -12.20 -4.59 6.29
C ASP A 127 -10.73 -4.16 6.27
N VAL A 128 -10.30 -3.37 7.23
CA VAL A 128 -8.93 -2.87 7.32
C VAL A 128 -8.21 -3.45 8.54
N LEU A 129 -7.06 -4.08 8.31
CA LEU A 129 -6.15 -4.48 9.37
C LEU A 129 -5.18 -3.35 9.67
N LEU A 130 -5.02 -3.05 10.95
CA LEU A 130 -4.12 -2.05 11.50
C LEU A 130 -3.10 -2.75 12.38
N LEU A 131 -1.81 -2.63 12.05
CA LEU A 131 -0.73 -3.09 12.91
C LEU A 131 -0.19 -1.91 13.70
N THR A 132 -0.15 -2.06 15.01
CA THR A 132 0.34 -1.03 15.94
C THR A 132 1.81 -1.24 16.30
N LYS A 133 2.45 -0.24 16.86
CA LYS A 133 3.86 -0.31 17.29
C LYS A 133 4.09 -1.31 18.42
N ASP A 134 3.14 -1.50 19.28
CA ASP A 134 3.16 -2.49 20.37
C ASP A 134 2.83 -3.91 19.88
N LYS A 135 2.75 -4.10 18.54
CA LYS A 135 2.45 -5.37 17.85
C LYS A 135 1.02 -5.87 18.03
N SER A 136 0.11 -5.02 18.45
CA SER A 136 -1.31 -5.34 18.46
C SER A 136 -1.86 -5.29 17.05
N LEU A 137 -2.75 -6.22 16.74
CA LEU A 137 -3.48 -6.24 15.48
C LEU A 137 -4.92 -5.82 15.73
N LEU A 138 -5.36 -4.78 15.04
CA LEU A 138 -6.73 -4.29 15.11
C LEU A 138 -7.42 -4.56 13.77
N ARG A 139 -8.68 -4.94 13.81
CA ARG A 139 -9.57 -4.98 12.65
C ARG A 139 -10.50 -3.78 12.73
N ALA A 140 -10.49 -2.97 11.69
CA ALA A 140 -11.32 -1.79 11.56
C ALA A 140 -12.24 -1.91 10.34
N TYR A 141 -13.43 -1.36 10.42
CA TYR A 141 -14.38 -1.27 9.31
C TYR A 141 -15.30 -0.07 9.51
N THR A 142 -15.84 0.42 8.40
CA THR A 142 -16.88 1.45 8.42
C THR A 142 -18.26 0.83 8.19
N ASP A 143 -19.31 1.53 8.57
CA ASP A 143 -20.65 1.35 8.01
C ASP A 143 -20.81 2.21 6.74
N LYS A 144 -22.01 2.22 6.13
CA LYS A 144 -22.28 2.99 4.92
C LYS A 144 -22.25 4.50 5.13
N GLU A 145 -22.46 4.95 6.35
CA GLU A 145 -22.41 6.35 6.78
C GLU A 145 -21.02 6.81 7.19
N GLY A 146 -20.03 5.89 7.19
CA GLY A 146 -18.63 6.17 7.53
C GLY A 146 -18.33 6.07 9.03
N LYS A 147 -19.26 5.58 9.85
CA LYS A 147 -19.00 5.34 11.27
C LYS A 147 -18.00 4.21 11.44
N ILE A 148 -16.92 4.49 12.15
CA ILE A 148 -15.79 3.57 12.35
C ILE A 148 -16.08 2.64 13.54
N THR A 149 -15.78 1.37 13.33
CA THR A 149 -15.69 0.37 14.40
C THR A 149 -14.32 -0.28 14.36
N MET A 150 -13.65 -0.36 15.51
CA MET A 150 -12.38 -1.07 15.67
C MET A 150 -12.51 -2.18 16.70
N LYS A 151 -11.86 -3.31 16.44
CA LYS A 151 -11.80 -4.45 17.37
C LYS A 151 -10.36 -4.95 17.44
N GLN A 152 -9.87 -5.16 18.65
CA GLN A 152 -8.61 -5.83 18.84
C GLN A 152 -8.79 -7.33 18.60
N LEU A 153 -7.90 -7.92 17.85
CA LEU A 153 -7.87 -9.36 17.59
C LEU A 153 -7.04 -9.99 18.70
N HIS A 154 -7.68 -10.26 19.86
CA HIS A 154 -7.00 -10.59 21.12
C HIS A 154 -6.13 -11.85 21.07
N ASP A 155 -6.58 -12.90 20.38
CA ASP A 155 -5.94 -14.22 20.48
C ASP A 155 -5.15 -14.60 19.24
N SER A 156 -4.97 -13.65 18.36
CA SER A 156 -4.37 -13.89 17.05
C SER A 156 -2.94 -13.38 16.93
N ARG A 157 -2.23 -13.21 18.03
CA ARG A 157 -0.78 -13.05 17.98
C ARG A 157 -0.19 -14.37 17.47
N PRO A 158 0.10 -14.51 16.16
CA PRO A 158 0.80 -15.69 15.75
C PRO A 158 2.08 -15.72 16.57
N ASN A 159 2.38 -16.85 17.18
CA ASN A 159 3.61 -17.08 17.93
C ASN A 159 4.86 -17.01 17.02
N VAL A 160 4.67 -16.49 15.84
CA VAL A 160 5.68 -16.43 14.81
C VAL A 160 6.09 -14.97 14.62
N ASN A 161 7.36 -14.76 14.42
CA ASN A 161 8.01 -13.49 14.13
C ASN A 161 7.51 -12.79 12.84
N VAL A 162 6.40 -13.20 12.26
CA VAL A 162 5.77 -12.58 11.09
C VAL A 162 5.48 -11.10 11.31
N TYR A 163 5.14 -10.75 12.55
CA TYR A 163 4.95 -9.38 12.98
C TYR A 163 6.19 -8.82 13.68
N ASP A 164 7.32 -9.55 13.65
CA ASP A 164 8.55 -9.05 14.25
C ASP A 164 9.06 -7.84 13.46
N MET A 165 8.92 -6.72 14.09
CA MET A 165 9.28 -5.41 13.57
C MET A 165 10.80 -5.19 13.43
N ARG A 166 11.64 -6.17 13.81
CA ARG A 166 13.08 -6.14 13.57
C ARG A 166 13.42 -6.22 12.09
N LEU A 167 12.48 -6.72 11.27
CA LEU A 167 12.53 -6.58 9.83
C LEU A 167 12.21 -5.12 9.47
N LYS A 168 13.23 -4.30 9.39
CA LYS A 168 13.15 -2.83 9.17
C LYS A 168 12.34 -2.42 7.94
N HIS A 169 12.13 -3.31 6.97
CA HIS A 169 11.40 -3.06 5.73
C HIS A 169 10.48 -4.24 5.41
N ASN A 170 9.43 -4.41 6.21
CA ASN A 170 8.39 -5.39 5.88
C ASN A 170 7.61 -4.89 4.67
N ILE A 171 8.00 -5.34 3.50
CA ILE A 171 7.20 -5.21 2.29
C ILE A 171 6.12 -6.26 2.40
N PHE A 172 4.89 -5.82 2.26
CA PHE A 172 3.73 -6.63 2.46
C PHE A 172 2.90 -6.70 1.18
N CYS A 173 2.47 -7.90 0.82
CA CYS A 173 1.63 -8.15 -0.33
C CYS A 173 0.65 -9.28 -0.03
N GLU A 174 -0.60 -9.07 -0.34
CA GLU A 174 -1.65 -10.07 -0.22
C GLU A 174 -1.94 -10.68 -1.59
N THR A 175 -1.98 -12.01 -1.64
CA THR A 175 -2.43 -12.79 -2.79
C THR A 175 -3.80 -13.40 -2.52
N ALA A 176 -4.41 -14.09 -3.48
CA ALA A 176 -5.67 -14.78 -3.27
C ALA A 176 -5.62 -15.76 -2.08
N GLU A 177 -4.51 -16.48 -1.90
CA GLU A 177 -4.40 -17.52 -0.87
C GLU A 177 -3.48 -17.16 0.30
N PHE A 178 -2.55 -16.21 0.12
CA PHE A 178 -1.49 -15.95 1.07
C PHE A 178 -1.34 -14.47 1.39
N ILE A 179 -0.93 -14.22 2.61
CA ILE A 179 -0.35 -12.95 3.05
C ILE A 179 1.16 -13.11 3.02
N ASN A 180 1.86 -12.27 2.28
CA ASN A 180 3.29 -12.36 2.09
C ASN A 180 4.01 -11.19 2.75
N TRP A 181 5.09 -11.48 3.48
CA TRP A 181 6.03 -10.49 4.00
C TRP A 181 7.40 -10.74 3.37
N ILE A 182 7.99 -9.70 2.84
CA ILE A 182 9.31 -9.75 2.23
C ILE A 182 10.29 -9.10 3.18
N GLY A 183 11.17 -9.91 3.73
CA GLY A 183 12.17 -9.49 4.68
C GLY A 183 13.43 -8.94 4.01
N MET A 184 14.28 -8.28 4.83
CA MET A 184 15.58 -7.77 4.38
C MET A 184 16.58 -8.86 3.98
N ASP A 185 16.30 -10.09 4.37
CA ASP A 185 17.14 -11.27 4.09
C ASP A 185 16.69 -12.05 2.85
N TYR A 186 15.87 -11.45 1.98
CA TYR A 186 15.25 -12.04 0.79
C TYR A 186 14.29 -13.17 1.04
N GLN A 187 13.88 -13.34 2.25
CA GLN A 187 12.91 -14.35 2.56
C GLN A 187 11.51 -13.81 2.35
N ILE A 188 10.72 -14.51 1.58
CA ILE A 188 9.29 -14.29 1.51
C ILE A 188 8.65 -15.24 2.53
N LEU A 189 8.10 -14.68 3.58
CA LEU A 189 7.26 -15.42 4.51
C LEU A 189 5.83 -15.34 4.00
N SER A 190 5.23 -16.48 3.70
CA SER A 190 3.85 -16.56 3.24
C SER A 190 2.99 -17.27 4.28
N LEU A 191 1.94 -16.61 4.72
CA LEU A 191 0.93 -17.16 5.62
C LEU A 191 -0.34 -17.43 4.82
N ARG A 192 -0.85 -18.67 4.89
CA ARG A 192 -2.11 -19.00 4.22
C ARG A 192 -3.28 -18.26 4.87
N LYS A 193 -4.13 -17.66 4.05
CA LYS A 193 -5.32 -16.97 4.53
C LYS A 193 -6.26 -17.92 5.27
N GLY A 194 -7.03 -17.38 6.20
CA GLY A 194 -7.86 -18.17 7.11
C GLY A 194 -7.11 -18.72 8.32
N GLU A 195 -5.77 -18.70 8.28
CA GLU A 195 -4.92 -19.09 9.41
C GLU A 195 -4.25 -17.91 10.11
N ALA A 196 -4.25 -16.72 9.46
CA ALA A 196 -3.66 -15.49 9.97
C ALA A 196 -4.18 -15.08 11.35
N LEU A 197 -5.36 -15.56 11.73
CA LEU A 197 -6.03 -15.25 13.01
C LEU A 197 -5.96 -16.41 14.01
N LYS A 198 -5.20 -17.46 13.74
CA LYS A 198 -4.99 -18.59 14.66
C LYS A 198 -3.68 -18.43 15.42
N ASP A 199 -3.66 -18.89 16.67
CA ASP A 199 -2.48 -18.82 17.56
C ASP A 199 -1.23 -19.52 17.01
N LYS A 200 -1.43 -20.54 16.15
CA LYS A 200 -0.35 -21.27 15.48
C LYS A 200 -0.76 -21.49 14.04
N PRO A 201 -0.28 -20.66 13.10
CA PRO A 201 -0.45 -20.95 11.70
C PRO A 201 0.23 -22.29 11.36
N ALA A 202 -0.50 -23.18 10.68
CA ALA A 202 -0.04 -24.53 10.39
C ALA A 202 1.09 -24.56 9.35
N ASP A 203 1.08 -23.61 8.40
CA ASP A 203 2.00 -23.63 7.27
C ASP A 203 2.61 -22.25 6.99
N PHE A 204 3.95 -22.15 7.19
CA PHE A 204 4.75 -21.06 6.68
C PHE A 204 5.52 -21.53 5.47
N ILE A 205 5.32 -20.87 4.35
CA ILE A 205 6.14 -21.07 3.16
C ILE A 205 7.19 -19.98 3.13
N GLN A 206 8.45 -20.37 3.27
CA GLN A 206 9.59 -19.47 3.17
C GLN A 206 10.24 -19.64 1.80
N LYS A 207 10.28 -18.58 1.01
CA LYS A 207 10.92 -18.57 -0.30
C LYS A 207 12.09 -17.60 -0.29
N LYS A 208 13.21 -18.02 -0.83
CA LYS A 208 14.37 -17.14 -1.05
C LYS A 208 14.29 -16.52 -2.43
N VAL A 209 14.44 -15.24 -2.49
CA VAL A 209 14.59 -14.48 -3.74
C VAL A 209 16.06 -14.15 -3.92
N SER A 210 16.64 -14.44 -5.07
CA SER A 210 18.07 -14.23 -5.33
C SER A 210 18.40 -12.77 -5.71
N ALA A 211 18.12 -11.84 -4.83
CA ALA A 211 18.43 -10.44 -5.02
C ALA A 211 18.93 -9.81 -3.69
N ASN A 212 19.57 -8.64 -3.62
CA ASN A 212 20.15 -8.10 -2.39
C ASN A 212 19.07 -7.45 -1.48
N PRO A 213 18.87 -7.87 -0.19
CA PRO A 213 17.72 -7.51 0.65
C PRO A 213 17.55 -6.03 0.93
N ASP A 214 18.63 -5.30 0.98
CA ASP A 214 18.60 -3.86 1.24
C ASP A 214 18.02 -3.05 0.09
N GLN A 215 17.65 -3.69 -1.01
CA GLN A 215 17.24 -3.02 -2.23
C GLN A 215 15.73 -2.91 -2.41
N PHE A 216 14.96 -3.87 -1.91
CA PHE A 216 13.50 -3.82 -2.10
C PHE A 216 12.84 -2.75 -1.24
N THR A 217 11.87 -2.05 -1.84
CA THR A 217 11.16 -0.92 -1.23
C THR A 217 9.65 -1.10 -1.19
N CYS A 218 9.10 -1.81 -2.17
CA CYS A 218 7.67 -2.02 -2.30
C CYS A 218 7.33 -3.35 -2.99
N ALA A 219 6.07 -3.75 -2.86
CA ALA A 219 5.51 -4.91 -3.52
C ALA A 219 4.07 -4.67 -3.99
N SER A 220 3.68 -5.38 -5.05
CA SER A 220 2.31 -5.47 -5.56
C SER A 220 2.04 -6.89 -6.05
N TYR A 221 0.77 -7.24 -6.20
CA TYR A 221 0.34 -8.54 -6.73
C TYR A 221 -0.84 -8.36 -7.69
N ASN A 222 -0.80 -9.03 -8.82
CA ASN A 222 -1.83 -8.97 -9.86
C ASN A 222 -2.40 -10.35 -10.22
N SER A 223 -2.86 -11.11 -9.23
CA SER A 223 -3.40 -12.48 -9.36
C SER A 223 -2.42 -13.52 -9.94
N LYS A 224 -1.39 -13.11 -10.64
CA LYS A 224 -0.45 -14.01 -11.33
C LYS A 224 0.98 -13.90 -10.80
N PHE A 225 1.49 -12.70 -10.66
CA PHE A 225 2.87 -12.42 -10.25
C PHE A 225 2.94 -11.56 -9.03
N LEU A 226 3.91 -11.86 -8.16
CA LEU A 226 4.36 -10.94 -7.14
C LEU A 226 5.38 -9.98 -7.79
N TRP A 227 5.12 -8.70 -7.70
CA TRP A 227 5.95 -7.64 -8.26
C TRP A 227 6.67 -6.91 -7.14
N LEU A 228 7.96 -6.62 -7.34
CA LEU A 228 8.80 -5.91 -6.38
C LEU A 228 9.48 -4.73 -7.05
N GLY A 229 9.60 -3.62 -6.33
CA GLY A 229 10.43 -2.49 -6.70
C GLY A 229 11.65 -2.37 -5.79
N ASP A 230 12.77 -1.83 -6.28
CA ASP A 230 13.98 -1.67 -5.51
C ASP A 230 14.45 -0.20 -5.40
N LYS A 231 15.53 0.02 -4.62
CA LYS A 231 16.14 1.34 -4.42
C LYS A 231 16.84 1.90 -5.66
N LYS A 232 17.07 1.08 -6.69
CA LYS A 232 17.77 1.48 -7.91
C LYS A 232 16.82 1.70 -9.09
N GLY A 233 15.50 1.57 -8.87
CA GLY A 233 14.51 1.72 -9.91
C GLY A 233 14.21 0.44 -10.70
N HIS A 234 14.75 -0.71 -10.30
CA HIS A 234 14.45 -1.97 -10.96
C HIS A 234 13.12 -2.54 -10.48
N ILE A 235 12.45 -3.23 -11.39
CA ILE A 235 11.22 -3.96 -11.14
C ILE A 235 11.51 -5.45 -11.29
N TYR A 236 10.91 -6.25 -10.43
CA TYR A 236 11.02 -7.70 -10.48
C TYR A 236 9.63 -8.34 -10.52
N SER A 237 9.45 -9.38 -11.32
CA SER A 237 8.30 -10.25 -11.22
C SER A 237 8.71 -11.61 -10.69
N ILE A 238 7.92 -12.17 -9.80
CA ILE A 238 8.13 -13.50 -9.22
C ILE A 238 6.88 -14.31 -9.48
N ASP A 239 7.06 -15.45 -10.13
CA ASP A 239 6.01 -16.44 -10.23
C ASP A 239 5.90 -17.20 -8.90
N PRO A 240 4.78 -17.07 -8.16
CA PRO A 240 4.66 -17.73 -6.86
C PRO A 240 4.56 -19.25 -6.93
N GLN A 241 4.26 -19.82 -8.11
CA GLN A 241 4.12 -21.26 -8.29
C GLN A 241 5.49 -21.96 -8.46
N ASN A 242 6.36 -21.38 -9.30
CA ASN A 242 7.64 -22.00 -9.63
C ASN A 242 8.86 -21.23 -9.10
N GLY A 243 8.66 -20.02 -8.56
CA GLY A 243 9.71 -19.18 -8.00
C GLY A 243 10.63 -18.54 -9.05
N VAL A 244 10.23 -18.53 -10.33
CA VAL A 244 10.99 -17.83 -11.39
C VAL A 244 10.94 -16.34 -11.14
N VAL A 245 12.12 -15.72 -11.18
CA VAL A 245 12.30 -14.28 -10.98
C VAL A 245 12.79 -13.66 -12.28
N ASN A 246 12.04 -12.63 -12.77
CA ASN A 246 12.48 -11.79 -13.88
C ASN A 246 12.79 -10.38 -13.34
N ARG A 247 13.80 -9.75 -13.90
CA ARG A 247 14.19 -8.37 -13.59
C ARG A 247 13.98 -7.51 -14.81
N TYR A 248 13.38 -6.33 -14.59
CA TYR A 248 13.13 -5.33 -15.62
C TYR A 248 13.87 -4.04 -15.27
N GLU A 249 14.46 -3.41 -16.26
CA GLU A 249 15.08 -2.11 -16.17
C GLU A 249 14.30 -1.16 -17.07
N ILE A 250 13.74 -0.10 -16.48
CA ILE A 250 13.03 0.96 -17.18
C ILE A 250 14.00 2.14 -17.26
N PRO A 251 14.48 2.53 -18.45
CA PRO A 251 15.55 3.53 -18.58
C PRO A 251 15.23 4.88 -17.96
N GLU A 252 13.94 5.23 -17.90
CA GLU A 252 13.42 6.48 -17.33
C GLU A 252 13.42 6.49 -15.80
N ILE A 253 13.47 5.31 -15.16
CA ILE A 253 13.37 5.17 -13.71
C ILE A 253 14.74 4.81 -13.14
N LYS A 254 15.38 5.78 -12.49
CA LYS A 254 16.68 5.61 -11.83
C LYS A 254 16.62 5.85 -10.32
N GLN A 255 15.44 6.23 -9.83
CA GLN A 255 15.16 6.56 -8.44
C GLN A 255 14.63 5.35 -7.70
N PRO A 256 14.71 5.34 -6.35
CA PRO A 256 14.02 4.34 -5.55
C PRO A 256 12.53 4.27 -5.89
N VAL A 257 12.03 3.08 -6.15
CA VAL A 257 10.60 2.85 -6.34
C VAL A 257 9.90 2.95 -4.97
N SER A 258 9.05 3.95 -4.80
CA SER A 258 8.31 4.16 -3.53
C SER A 258 7.12 3.22 -3.40
N ASN A 259 6.42 3.01 -4.51
CA ASN A 259 5.30 2.07 -4.60
C ASN A 259 5.14 1.55 -6.03
N LEU A 260 4.44 0.43 -6.13
CA LEU A 260 4.15 -0.25 -7.38
C LEU A 260 2.70 -0.75 -7.32
N LEU A 261 1.93 -0.41 -8.35
CA LEU A 261 0.59 -0.93 -8.57
C LEU A 261 0.58 -1.59 -9.94
N VAL A 262 0.26 -2.87 -9.98
CA VAL A 262 0.09 -3.61 -11.24
C VAL A 262 -1.34 -4.08 -11.35
N THR A 263 -2.02 -3.67 -12.41
CA THR A 263 -3.40 -4.02 -12.66
C THR A 263 -3.52 -5.43 -13.26
N GLU A 264 -4.70 -6.00 -13.24
CA GLU A 264 -4.98 -7.30 -13.89
C GLU A 264 -4.76 -7.26 -15.42
N SER A 265 -4.93 -6.09 -16.04
CA SER A 265 -4.64 -5.88 -17.46
C SER A 265 -3.13 -5.80 -17.77
N GLY A 266 -2.28 -5.73 -16.73
CA GLY A 266 -0.84 -5.59 -16.87
C GLY A 266 -0.35 -4.14 -16.89
N LEU A 267 -1.24 -3.14 -16.85
CA LEU A 267 -0.85 -1.75 -16.70
C LEU A 267 -0.19 -1.52 -15.34
N MET A 268 0.93 -0.83 -15.34
CA MET A 268 1.75 -0.65 -14.15
C MET A 268 1.89 0.84 -13.80
N TYR A 269 1.59 1.20 -12.55
CA TYR A 269 1.90 2.52 -12.00
C TYR A 269 3.06 2.41 -11.04
N ILE A 270 4.15 3.11 -11.34
CA ILE A 270 5.40 3.11 -10.58
C ILE A 270 5.56 4.50 -9.98
N THR A 271 5.71 4.60 -8.67
CA THR A 271 5.89 5.88 -8.01
C THR A 271 7.29 6.02 -7.45
N THR A 272 7.80 7.24 -7.49
CA THR A 272 9.13 7.62 -7.03
C THR A 272 9.06 8.96 -6.30
N ASN A 273 10.21 9.49 -5.88
CA ASN A 273 10.33 10.87 -5.39
C ASN A 273 10.38 11.92 -6.52
N GLU A 274 10.35 11.52 -7.78
CA GLU A 274 10.35 12.42 -8.96
C GLU A 274 9.03 12.38 -9.74
N GLY A 275 8.05 11.62 -9.28
CA GLY A 275 6.74 11.54 -9.89
C GLY A 275 6.18 10.12 -9.96
N ALA A 276 5.16 9.96 -10.78
CA ALA A 276 4.55 8.69 -11.10
C ALA A 276 4.76 8.37 -12.59
N TYR A 277 4.97 7.10 -12.87
CA TYR A 277 5.15 6.58 -14.23
C TYR A 277 4.03 5.57 -14.49
N GLU A 278 3.43 5.67 -15.67
CA GLU A 278 2.52 4.66 -16.22
C GLU A 278 3.26 3.87 -17.29
N TYR A 279 3.23 2.54 -17.17
CA TYR A 279 3.96 1.62 -18.03
C TYR A 279 3.08 0.45 -18.48
#